data_516e26e82baf7ce567e6f72eac8d4413
#
_entry.id   516e26e82baf7ce567e6f72eac8d4413
#
_cell.length_a   1.000
_cell.length_b   1.000
_cell.length_c   1.000
_cell.angle_alpha   90.00
_cell.angle_beta   90.00
_cell.angle_gamma   90.00
#
_symmetry.space_group_name_H-M   'P 1'
#
loop_
_entity.id
_entity.type
_entity.pdbx_description
1 polymer ?
#
loop_
_entity_poly.entity_id
_entity_poly.type
_entity_poly.pdbx_seq_one_letter_code
_entity_poly.pdbx_strand_id
1 'polypeptide(L)'
;MRIPQKSSSRQALDDNPHFEGFGTEFAREVVLKPAGYPLIGLIDDDPFIDDTDLFEAYIRDQWEGWEVREGMYLFDRELFKGFAYRVVYVEPDGFAIGPDTRVTIAPPASKTESSEKQSRLPVSFDDIVGQDAAKKKCRLIERFLKDPEAFGKWAPRNVLFHGPSGTGKTMLAKALASNADVPIIPVKATQLIGEYVGEGSRQIHDLYERAEELAPCIIFIDEIDAIALDRKFQELRGDVVEIVNALITEMDGLSDRKGVCTIGSTNRIQSLDPAVRSRFEEEISFVLPDTDDVEKILILNLNTFPLPVDSAFNVKHFSKEAAGLSGRDLTDKILKTALHRAIIEDETYVKAEYFESALSELKKTGPKDECQQFYV
;
A
#
# COMPACT_ATOMS: atom_id res chain seq x y z
N MET A 1 -22.00 -3.08 -30.35
CA MET A 1 -20.71 -2.93 -31.04
C MET A 1 -20.48 -4.19 -31.88
N ARG A 2 -20.32 -4.07 -33.21
CA ARG A 2 -20.28 -5.22 -34.11
C ARG A 2 -18.91 -5.91 -34.04
N ILE A 3 -18.91 -7.23 -33.82
CA ILE A 3 -17.72 -8.10 -33.80
C ILE A 3 -17.29 -8.33 -35.26
N PRO A 4 -16.01 -8.16 -35.65
CA PRO A 4 -15.53 -8.50 -36.99
C PRO A 4 -15.33 -10.02 -37.12
N GLN A 5 -15.88 -10.59 -38.18
CA GLN A 5 -15.65 -11.98 -38.57
C GLN A 5 -14.19 -12.16 -39.00
N LYS A 6 -13.52 -13.16 -38.45
CA LYS A 6 -12.18 -13.59 -38.83
C LYS A 6 -12.20 -14.26 -40.23
N SER A 7 -11.45 -13.68 -41.17
CA SER A 7 -11.02 -14.34 -42.37
C SER A 7 -9.76 -15.18 -42.09
N SER A 8 -9.80 -16.41 -42.58
CA SER A 8 -8.75 -17.42 -42.53
C SER A 8 -7.41 -16.94 -43.10
N SER A 9 -6.36 -17.03 -42.32
CA SER A 9 -4.99 -17.23 -42.78
C SER A 9 -4.21 -18.06 -41.77
N ARG A 10 -4.37 -19.38 -41.87
CA ARG A 10 -3.40 -20.35 -41.37
C ARG A 10 -2.22 -20.34 -42.33
N GLN A 11 -1.04 -19.89 -41.89
CA GLN A 11 0.27 -20.40 -42.34
C GLN A 11 1.39 -19.75 -41.52
N ALA A 12 2.29 -20.62 -41.08
CA ALA A 12 3.59 -20.34 -40.44
C ALA A 12 3.60 -20.15 -38.93
N LEU A 13 3.80 -21.27 -38.23
CA LEU A 13 4.75 -21.50 -37.14
C LEU A 13 4.73 -23.01 -36.77
N ASP A 14 5.08 -23.85 -37.75
CA ASP A 14 5.63 -25.20 -37.50
C ASP A 14 7.14 -25.03 -37.37
N ASP A 15 7.65 -25.17 -36.14
CA ASP A 15 8.97 -25.69 -35.78
C ASP A 15 9.12 -25.65 -34.26
N ASN A 16 8.54 -26.69 -33.60
CA ASN A 16 9.04 -27.12 -32.29
C ASN A 16 8.84 -28.66 -32.20
N PRO A 17 9.91 -29.46 -32.26
CA PRO A 17 9.80 -30.90 -32.16
C PRO A 17 9.73 -31.31 -30.68
N HIS A 18 8.87 -32.24 -30.35
CA HIS A 18 8.62 -32.95 -29.11
C HIS A 18 7.34 -32.59 -28.36
N PHE A 19 6.21 -32.99 -28.90
CA PHE A 19 5.08 -33.48 -28.12
C PHE A 19 4.49 -34.71 -28.79
N GLU A 20 5.10 -35.86 -28.52
CA GLU A 20 4.46 -37.17 -28.78
C GLU A 20 3.41 -37.44 -27.69
N GLY A 21 2.18 -37.54 -28.09
CA GLY A 21 1.10 -38.41 -27.65
C GLY A 21 0.97 -38.75 -26.16
N PHE A 22 0.58 -37.79 -25.31
CA PHE A 22 -0.23 -38.07 -24.12
C PHE A 22 -1.60 -37.50 -24.37
N GLY A 23 -2.67 -38.33 -24.28
CA GLY A 23 -4.04 -37.88 -24.30
C GLY A 23 -4.20 -36.79 -23.24
N THR A 24 -4.44 -35.58 -23.68
CA THR A 24 -4.64 -34.43 -22.78
C THR A 24 -5.91 -34.72 -22.01
N GLU A 25 -5.77 -35.11 -20.75
CA GLU A 25 -6.89 -35.25 -19.84
C GLU A 25 -7.28 -33.83 -19.40
N PHE A 26 -8.54 -33.47 -19.61
CA PHE A 26 -9.05 -32.15 -19.32
C PHE A 26 -9.71 -32.10 -17.93
N ALA A 27 -9.56 -30.98 -17.26
CA ALA A 27 -10.28 -30.69 -16.02
C ALA A 27 -11.79 -30.62 -16.32
N ARG A 28 -12.57 -31.14 -15.40
CA ARG A 28 -14.05 -31.07 -15.47
C ARG A 28 -14.56 -29.71 -15.02
N GLU A 29 -13.99 -29.21 -13.94
CA GLU A 29 -14.39 -27.94 -13.34
C GLU A 29 -13.16 -27.16 -12.86
N VAL A 30 -13.17 -25.85 -13.14
CA VAL A 30 -12.17 -24.90 -12.66
C VAL A 30 -12.91 -23.70 -12.10
N VAL A 31 -12.61 -23.35 -10.86
CA VAL A 31 -13.18 -22.17 -10.20
C VAL A 31 -12.09 -21.11 -10.07
N LEU A 32 -12.33 -19.95 -10.63
CA LEU A 32 -11.44 -18.81 -10.61
C LEU A 32 -11.96 -17.74 -9.66
N LYS A 33 -11.07 -17.05 -8.99
CA LYS A 33 -11.38 -15.87 -8.18
C LYS A 33 -10.60 -14.68 -8.72
N PRO A 34 -11.25 -13.53 -8.96
CA PRO A 34 -10.55 -12.29 -9.29
C PRO A 34 -9.47 -11.99 -8.26
N ALA A 35 -8.26 -11.65 -8.71
CA ALA A 35 -7.09 -11.35 -7.88
C ALA A 35 -6.49 -9.95 -8.16
N GLY A 36 -7.13 -9.18 -9.05
CA GLY A 36 -6.72 -7.81 -9.37
C GLY A 36 -5.49 -7.70 -10.27
N TYR A 37 -4.82 -6.57 -10.25
CA TYR A 37 -3.60 -6.28 -11.03
C TYR A 37 -2.34 -6.39 -10.16
N PRO A 38 -1.80 -7.57 -9.90
CA PRO A 38 -0.70 -7.77 -8.93
C PRO A 38 0.60 -7.07 -9.33
N LEU A 39 0.78 -6.74 -10.61
CA LEU A 39 1.98 -6.07 -11.12
C LEU A 39 1.87 -4.55 -11.19
N ILE A 40 0.68 -3.97 -11.11
CA ILE A 40 0.46 -2.54 -11.36
C ILE A 40 0.06 -1.79 -10.08
N GLY A 41 -0.29 -2.48 -8.98
CA GLY A 41 -0.63 -1.81 -7.71
C GLY A 41 -1.79 -0.80 -7.81
N LEU A 42 -2.61 -0.92 -8.85
CA LEU A 42 -3.77 -0.10 -9.10
C LEU A 42 -4.94 -0.55 -8.22
N ILE A 43 -5.76 0.40 -7.85
CA ILE A 43 -7.03 0.25 -7.15
C ILE A 43 -7.82 -0.89 -7.81
N ASP A 44 -8.30 -1.82 -6.98
CA ASP A 44 -9.12 -2.95 -7.38
C ASP A 44 -10.47 -2.49 -7.96
N ASP A 45 -10.47 -2.05 -9.21
CA ASP A 45 -11.67 -2.12 -10.02
C ASP A 45 -11.76 -3.54 -10.56
N ASP A 46 -12.45 -4.41 -9.85
CA ASP A 46 -12.86 -5.69 -10.41
C ASP A 46 -13.63 -5.39 -11.69
N PRO A 47 -13.25 -5.98 -12.84
CA PRO A 47 -13.96 -5.75 -14.08
C PRO A 47 -15.44 -6.13 -13.88
N PHE A 48 -16.32 -5.15 -14.08
CA PHE A 48 -17.76 -5.39 -14.00
C PHE A 48 -18.19 -6.25 -15.19
N ILE A 49 -18.66 -7.46 -14.89
CA ILE A 49 -19.04 -8.46 -15.88
C ILE A 49 -20.54 -8.58 -15.83
N ASP A 50 -21.20 -8.01 -16.84
CA ASP A 50 -22.67 -8.04 -16.98
C ASP A 50 -23.19 -9.41 -17.39
N ASP A 51 -22.41 -10.16 -18.18
CA ASP A 51 -22.79 -11.48 -18.73
C ASP A 51 -21.75 -12.53 -18.31
N THR A 52 -22.08 -13.24 -17.26
CA THR A 52 -21.22 -14.27 -16.67
C THR A 52 -20.96 -15.43 -17.65
N ASP A 53 -21.96 -15.86 -18.42
CA ASP A 53 -21.85 -17.01 -19.32
C ASP A 53 -20.91 -16.67 -20.50
N LEU A 54 -21.01 -15.45 -21.04
CA LEU A 54 -20.13 -14.97 -22.11
C LEU A 54 -18.69 -14.84 -21.61
N PHE A 55 -18.52 -14.39 -20.37
CA PHE A 55 -17.20 -14.22 -19.80
C PHE A 55 -16.54 -15.54 -19.43
N GLU A 56 -17.28 -16.52 -18.95
CA GLU A 56 -16.79 -17.89 -18.71
C GLU A 56 -16.34 -18.55 -20.02
N ALA A 57 -17.09 -18.36 -21.09
CA ALA A 57 -16.71 -18.83 -22.42
C ALA A 57 -15.43 -18.15 -22.94
N TYR A 58 -15.30 -16.83 -22.73
CA TYR A 58 -14.10 -16.06 -23.07
C TYR A 58 -12.85 -16.55 -22.30
N ILE A 59 -12.98 -16.76 -20.99
CA ILE A 59 -11.89 -17.26 -20.14
C ILE A 59 -11.45 -18.64 -20.58
N ARG A 60 -12.39 -19.54 -20.85
CA ARG A 60 -12.09 -20.89 -21.34
C ARG A 60 -11.35 -20.87 -22.67
N ASP A 61 -11.79 -20.08 -23.64
CA ASP A 61 -11.15 -19.96 -24.97
C ASP A 61 -9.71 -19.39 -24.86
N GLN A 62 -9.49 -18.47 -23.92
CA GLN A 62 -8.17 -17.85 -23.70
C GLN A 62 -7.13 -18.81 -23.13
N TRP A 63 -7.54 -19.72 -22.25
CA TRP A 63 -6.63 -20.64 -21.55
C TRP A 63 -6.87 -22.11 -21.94
N GLU A 64 -7.53 -22.39 -23.04
CA GLU A 64 -7.67 -23.74 -23.55
C GLU A 64 -6.29 -24.40 -23.78
N GLY A 65 -6.12 -25.62 -23.28
CA GLY A 65 -4.86 -26.35 -23.30
C GLY A 65 -3.87 -26.02 -22.22
N TRP A 66 -4.19 -25.09 -21.31
CA TRP A 66 -3.32 -24.75 -20.18
C TRP A 66 -3.55 -25.69 -19.00
N GLU A 67 -2.47 -26.30 -18.52
CA GLU A 67 -2.47 -27.08 -17.27
C GLU A 67 -2.65 -26.11 -16.08
N VAL A 68 -3.64 -26.37 -15.24
CA VAL A 68 -3.97 -25.52 -14.10
C VAL A 68 -3.93 -26.30 -12.79
N ARG A 69 -3.49 -25.63 -11.72
CA ARG A 69 -3.42 -26.19 -10.37
C ARG A 69 -4.02 -25.23 -9.38
N GLU A 70 -4.55 -25.77 -8.30
CA GLU A 70 -5.06 -24.95 -7.20
C GLU A 70 -3.97 -23.99 -6.67
N GLY A 71 -4.34 -22.73 -6.50
CA GLY A 71 -3.44 -21.67 -6.06
C GLY A 71 -2.68 -20.94 -7.17
N MET A 72 -2.71 -21.43 -8.41
CA MET A 72 -2.05 -20.81 -9.56
C MET A 72 -2.72 -19.51 -9.97
N TYR A 73 -1.97 -18.58 -10.56
CA TYR A 73 -2.48 -17.33 -11.12
C TYR A 73 -2.49 -17.39 -12.65
N LEU A 74 -3.63 -17.04 -13.23
CA LEU A 74 -3.82 -16.88 -14.67
C LEU A 74 -3.98 -15.39 -14.98
N PHE A 75 -3.25 -14.89 -15.97
CA PHE A 75 -3.25 -13.47 -16.34
C PHE A 75 -4.02 -13.25 -17.63
N ASP A 76 -4.97 -12.32 -17.61
CA ASP A 76 -5.70 -11.92 -18.81
C ASP A 76 -4.78 -11.24 -19.82
N ARG A 77 -4.88 -11.65 -21.09
CA ARG A 77 -4.01 -11.19 -22.17
C ARG A 77 -4.70 -10.30 -23.18
N GLU A 78 -6.01 -10.34 -23.24
CA GLU A 78 -6.77 -9.69 -24.30
C GLU A 78 -7.65 -8.53 -23.83
N LEU A 79 -8.61 -8.77 -22.95
CA LEU A 79 -9.57 -7.75 -22.51
C LEU A 79 -9.04 -6.92 -21.34
N PHE A 80 -8.55 -7.58 -20.30
CA PHE A 80 -8.07 -6.93 -19.08
C PHE A 80 -6.58 -7.20 -18.90
N LYS A 81 -5.75 -6.73 -19.81
CA LYS A 81 -4.32 -7.07 -19.88
C LYS A 81 -3.62 -6.91 -18.54
N GLY A 82 -3.11 -8.03 -18.01
CA GLY A 82 -2.40 -8.07 -16.73
C GLY A 82 -3.30 -8.27 -15.50
N PHE A 83 -4.63 -8.33 -15.67
CA PHE A 83 -5.54 -8.73 -14.60
C PHE A 83 -5.34 -10.21 -14.29
N ALA A 84 -5.22 -10.54 -13.01
CA ALA A 84 -4.98 -11.90 -12.55
C ALA A 84 -6.24 -12.54 -12.00
N TYR A 85 -6.40 -13.82 -12.30
CA TYR A 85 -7.37 -14.72 -11.69
C TYR A 85 -6.61 -15.80 -10.94
N ARG A 86 -6.98 -16.06 -9.69
CA ARG A 86 -6.43 -17.16 -8.92
C ARG A 86 -7.31 -18.40 -9.06
N VAL A 87 -6.71 -19.53 -9.40
CA VAL A 87 -7.39 -20.84 -9.38
C VAL A 87 -7.63 -21.21 -7.92
N VAL A 88 -8.89 -21.26 -7.50
CA VAL A 88 -9.29 -21.62 -6.13
C VAL A 88 -9.75 -23.06 -6.00
N TYR A 89 -10.13 -23.67 -7.12
CA TYR A 89 -10.51 -25.07 -7.19
C TYR A 89 -10.31 -25.58 -8.62
N VAL A 90 -9.84 -26.80 -8.76
CA VAL A 90 -9.74 -27.51 -10.03
C VAL A 90 -9.95 -29.02 -9.83
N GLU A 91 -10.73 -29.66 -10.68
CA GLU A 91 -11.00 -31.09 -10.59
C GLU A 91 -10.88 -31.74 -11.98
N PRO A 92 -9.96 -32.73 -12.15
CA PRO A 92 -8.85 -33.07 -11.24
C PRO A 92 -7.73 -32.02 -11.27
N ASP A 93 -6.97 -31.92 -10.18
CA ASP A 93 -5.85 -30.98 -10.07
C ASP A 93 -4.70 -31.33 -11.01
N GLY A 94 -4.12 -30.32 -11.68
CA GLY A 94 -3.01 -30.51 -12.63
C GLY A 94 -3.43 -30.91 -14.04
N PHE A 95 -4.72 -30.83 -14.38
CA PHE A 95 -5.25 -31.11 -15.70
C PHE A 95 -5.41 -29.82 -16.52
N ALA A 96 -5.47 -29.96 -17.85
CA ALA A 96 -5.60 -28.82 -18.75
C ALA A 96 -7.06 -28.32 -18.83
N ILE A 97 -7.24 -27.02 -19.08
CA ILE A 97 -8.55 -26.47 -19.44
C ILE A 97 -8.89 -26.97 -20.85
N GLY A 98 -10.03 -27.63 -21.01
CA GLY A 98 -10.50 -28.16 -22.29
C GLY A 98 -11.77 -27.44 -22.75
N PRO A 99 -12.23 -27.81 -23.98
CA PRO A 99 -13.44 -27.21 -24.57
C PRO A 99 -14.71 -27.47 -23.77
N ASP A 100 -14.76 -28.58 -23.00
CA ASP A 100 -15.89 -28.96 -22.16
C ASP A 100 -15.65 -28.67 -20.67
N THR A 101 -14.52 -28.06 -20.31
CA THR A 101 -14.24 -27.67 -18.94
C THR A 101 -15.22 -26.59 -18.51
N ARG A 102 -15.94 -26.83 -17.39
CA ARG A 102 -16.76 -25.82 -16.77
C ARG A 102 -15.86 -24.86 -16.01
N VAL A 103 -15.74 -23.65 -16.51
CA VAL A 103 -14.99 -22.57 -15.83
C VAL A 103 -16.00 -21.66 -15.17
N THR A 104 -15.95 -21.53 -13.86
CA THR A 104 -16.83 -20.63 -13.10
C THR A 104 -16.00 -19.58 -12.39
N ILE A 105 -16.54 -18.36 -12.31
CA ILE A 105 -15.94 -17.31 -11.48
C ILE A 105 -16.65 -17.34 -10.16
N ALA A 106 -15.89 -17.60 -9.09
CA ALA A 106 -16.41 -17.42 -7.75
C ALA A 106 -16.94 -15.99 -7.65
N PRO A 107 -18.21 -15.80 -7.24
CA PRO A 107 -18.72 -14.46 -7.02
C PRO A 107 -17.72 -13.73 -6.14
N PRO A 108 -17.45 -12.44 -6.39
CA PRO A 108 -16.62 -11.66 -5.49
C PRO A 108 -17.18 -11.91 -4.10
N ALA A 109 -16.37 -12.49 -3.21
CA ALA A 109 -16.78 -12.71 -1.84
C ALA A 109 -17.35 -11.37 -1.39
N SER A 110 -18.60 -11.38 -0.96
CA SER A 110 -19.29 -10.17 -0.51
C SER A 110 -18.28 -9.35 0.26
N LYS A 111 -18.07 -8.09 -0.12
CA LYS A 111 -16.94 -7.19 0.22
C LYS A 111 -16.58 -7.07 1.71
N THR A 112 -17.12 -7.96 2.54
CA THR A 112 -16.92 -8.07 4.00
C THR A 112 -15.81 -9.06 4.41
N GLU A 113 -15.27 -9.94 3.53
CA GLU A 113 -14.33 -10.98 3.98
C GLU A 113 -12.98 -11.05 3.27
N SER A 114 -12.74 -10.34 2.17
CA SER A 114 -11.51 -10.51 1.37
C SER A 114 -10.44 -9.41 1.53
N SER A 115 -10.71 -8.32 2.23
CA SER A 115 -9.69 -7.32 2.63
C SER A 115 -9.04 -7.60 4.00
N GLU A 116 -9.45 -8.66 4.71
CA GLU A 116 -9.09 -8.89 6.11
C GLU A 116 -8.11 -10.03 6.39
N LYS A 117 -7.53 -10.71 5.41
CA LYS A 117 -6.52 -11.76 5.72
C LYS A 117 -5.20 -11.62 4.99
N GLN A 118 -4.64 -10.43 4.88
CA GLN A 118 -3.24 -10.29 5.20
C GLN A 118 -3.17 -10.19 6.72
N SER A 119 -2.85 -11.29 7.37
CA SER A 119 -2.60 -11.38 8.81
C SER A 119 -1.31 -10.61 9.18
N ARG A 120 -1.38 -9.28 9.06
CA ARG A 120 -0.53 -8.42 9.88
C ARG A 120 -1.25 -8.33 11.20
N LEU A 121 -0.59 -8.78 12.25
CA LEU A 121 -1.01 -8.53 13.63
C LEU A 121 -1.48 -7.07 13.71
N PRO A 122 -2.63 -6.80 14.36
CA PRO A 122 -3.14 -5.45 14.48
C PRO A 122 -2.04 -4.60 15.12
N VAL A 123 -1.61 -3.53 14.42
CA VAL A 123 -0.59 -2.62 14.93
C VAL A 123 -1.23 -1.82 16.06
N SER A 124 -0.64 -1.88 17.25
CA SER A 124 -1.06 -1.10 18.41
C SER A 124 -0.21 0.17 18.56
N PHE A 125 -0.70 1.14 19.33
CA PHE A 125 0.12 2.27 19.76
C PHE A 125 1.36 1.85 20.55
N ASP A 126 1.33 0.69 21.19
CA ASP A 126 2.46 0.16 21.98
C ASP A 126 3.59 -0.38 21.09
N ASP A 127 3.28 -0.74 19.84
CA ASP A 127 4.27 -1.17 18.85
C ASP A 127 5.09 0.00 18.28
N ILE A 128 4.66 1.22 18.52
CA ILE A 128 5.31 2.43 18.04
C ILE A 128 6.18 2.99 19.15
N VAL A 129 7.47 3.03 18.95
CA VAL A 129 8.40 3.60 19.91
C VAL A 129 8.42 5.13 19.80
N GLY A 130 8.42 5.82 20.91
CA GLY A 130 8.41 7.27 20.98
C GLY A 130 7.10 7.90 20.48
N GLN A 131 7.18 9.09 19.91
CA GLN A 131 6.06 9.85 19.35
C GLN A 131 4.90 10.11 20.35
N ASP A 132 5.22 10.29 21.64
CA ASP A 132 4.20 10.37 22.70
C ASP A 132 3.21 11.53 22.50
N ALA A 133 3.70 12.68 22.01
CA ALA A 133 2.85 13.82 21.69
C ALA A 133 1.86 13.50 20.56
N ALA A 134 2.32 12.80 19.50
CA ALA A 134 1.49 12.36 18.38
C ALA A 134 0.46 11.31 18.85
N LYS A 135 0.89 10.31 19.61
CA LYS A 135 0.00 9.29 20.19
C LYS A 135 -1.09 9.93 21.08
N LYS A 136 -0.73 10.93 21.88
CA LYS A 136 -1.70 11.63 22.74
C LYS A 136 -2.77 12.34 21.91
N LYS A 137 -2.40 12.99 20.81
CA LYS A 137 -3.36 13.60 19.87
C LYS A 137 -4.21 12.55 19.15
N CYS A 138 -3.62 11.44 18.71
CA CYS A 138 -4.34 10.33 18.08
C CYS A 138 -5.39 9.69 19.00
N ARG A 139 -5.20 9.68 20.32
CA ARG A 139 -6.23 9.22 21.27
C ARG A 139 -7.50 10.10 21.26
N LEU A 140 -7.38 11.37 20.92
CA LEU A 140 -8.55 12.24 20.74
C LEU A 140 -9.33 11.83 19.48
N ILE A 141 -8.60 11.56 18.38
CA ILE A 141 -9.18 11.10 17.12
C ILE A 141 -9.83 9.72 17.31
N GLU A 142 -9.18 8.81 18.03
CA GLU A 142 -9.74 7.50 18.40
C GLU A 142 -11.09 7.65 19.11
N ARG A 143 -11.20 8.56 20.08
CA ARG A 143 -12.48 8.83 20.76
C ARG A 143 -13.54 9.39 19.82
N PHE A 144 -13.15 10.27 18.91
CA PHE A 144 -14.06 10.79 17.88
C PHE A 144 -14.59 9.67 16.99
N LEU A 145 -13.72 8.78 16.53
CA LEU A 145 -14.12 7.67 15.66
C LEU A 145 -15.03 6.65 16.38
N LYS A 146 -14.86 6.46 17.69
CA LYS A 146 -15.73 5.58 18.51
C LYS A 146 -17.08 6.22 18.81
N ASP A 147 -17.17 7.53 18.95
CA ASP A 147 -18.41 8.25 19.23
C ASP A 147 -18.41 9.60 18.48
N PRO A 148 -18.71 9.59 17.18
CA PRO A 148 -18.71 10.81 16.37
C PRO A 148 -19.75 11.85 16.82
N GLU A 149 -20.86 11.41 17.43
CA GLU A 149 -21.94 12.33 17.84
C GLU A 149 -21.56 13.17 19.06
N ALA A 150 -20.75 12.63 19.96
CA ALA A 150 -20.29 13.35 21.15
C ALA A 150 -19.47 14.62 20.83
N PHE A 151 -18.84 14.69 19.66
CA PHE A 151 -17.98 15.80 19.25
C PHE A 151 -18.73 16.89 18.46
N GLY A 152 -19.79 16.53 17.74
CA GLY A 152 -20.55 17.46 16.91
C GLY A 152 -19.67 18.23 15.93
N LYS A 153 -19.77 19.56 15.95
CA LYS A 153 -18.97 20.45 15.07
C LYS A 153 -17.49 20.59 15.49
N TRP A 154 -17.11 20.08 16.65
CA TRP A 154 -15.74 20.15 17.18
C TRP A 154 -14.94 18.88 16.91
N ALA A 155 -15.43 18.02 16.05
CA ALA A 155 -14.76 16.78 15.68
C ALA A 155 -13.46 17.07 14.92
N PRO A 156 -12.36 16.40 15.23
CA PRO A 156 -11.09 16.50 14.46
C PRO A 156 -11.21 15.70 13.16
N ARG A 157 -11.80 16.29 12.12
CA ARG A 157 -12.09 15.60 10.87
C ARG A 157 -10.93 15.58 9.90
N ASN A 158 -10.13 16.65 9.89
CA ASN A 158 -8.99 16.79 9.00
C ASN A 158 -7.72 16.96 9.81
N VAL A 159 -6.81 16.01 9.72
CA VAL A 159 -5.57 15.96 10.51
C VAL A 159 -4.36 15.81 9.59
N LEU A 160 -3.33 16.62 9.80
CA LEU A 160 -2.10 16.57 9.05
C LEU A 160 -0.97 15.95 9.87
N PHE A 161 -0.43 14.83 9.40
CA PHE A 161 0.79 14.23 9.93
C PHE A 161 1.99 14.78 9.17
N HIS A 162 2.92 15.41 9.86
CA HIS A 162 4.09 15.98 9.21
C HIS A 162 5.38 15.68 9.96
N GLY A 163 6.49 15.59 9.23
CA GLY A 163 7.81 15.35 9.82
C GLY A 163 8.68 14.48 8.91
N PRO A 164 9.93 14.20 9.29
CA PRO A 164 10.89 13.45 8.48
C PRO A 164 10.37 12.10 8.01
N SER A 165 10.89 11.63 6.88
CA SER A 165 10.55 10.28 6.38
C SER A 165 11.02 9.21 7.37
N GLY A 166 10.26 8.09 7.46
CA GLY A 166 10.63 6.96 8.32
C GLY A 166 10.42 7.17 9.82
N THR A 167 9.68 8.22 10.24
CA THR A 167 9.36 8.49 11.64
C THR A 167 8.08 7.83 12.16
N GLY A 168 7.40 7.01 11.32
CA GLY A 168 6.26 6.21 11.75
C GLY A 168 4.88 6.80 11.45
N LYS A 169 4.74 7.84 10.61
CA LYS A 169 3.45 8.47 10.25
C LYS A 169 2.40 7.46 9.79
N THR A 170 2.73 6.67 8.76
CA THR A 170 1.83 5.63 8.22
C THR A 170 1.54 4.52 9.24
N MET A 171 2.53 4.18 10.09
CA MET A 171 2.36 3.18 11.13
C MET A 171 1.39 3.66 12.22
N LEU A 172 1.48 4.94 12.61
CA LEU A 172 0.58 5.52 13.61
C LEU A 172 -0.85 5.64 13.09
N ALA A 173 -1.05 5.95 11.79
CA ALA A 173 -2.38 5.96 11.19
C ALA A 173 -3.03 4.56 11.22
N LYS A 174 -2.26 3.51 10.92
CA LYS A 174 -2.72 2.12 11.00
C LYS A 174 -3.03 1.69 12.44
N ALA A 175 -2.17 2.08 13.39
CA ALA A 175 -2.41 1.82 14.81
C ALA A 175 -3.66 2.52 15.31
N LEU A 176 -3.90 3.76 14.88
CA LEU A 176 -5.11 4.51 15.21
C LEU A 176 -6.37 3.80 14.71
N ALA A 177 -6.38 3.36 13.44
CA ALA A 177 -7.51 2.62 12.87
C ALA A 177 -7.76 1.30 13.62
N SER A 178 -6.71 0.55 13.91
CA SER A 178 -6.77 -0.71 14.66
C SER A 178 -7.30 -0.50 16.08
N ASN A 179 -6.83 0.54 16.81
CA ASN A 179 -7.30 0.82 18.17
C ASN A 179 -8.73 1.38 18.21
N ALA A 180 -9.15 2.10 17.17
CA ALA A 180 -10.51 2.60 17.04
C ALA A 180 -11.48 1.52 16.53
N ASP A 181 -10.96 0.40 16.03
CA ASP A 181 -11.73 -0.68 15.36
C ASP A 181 -12.55 -0.15 14.17
N VAL A 182 -11.91 0.68 13.35
CA VAL A 182 -12.52 1.27 12.15
C VAL A 182 -11.67 0.97 10.91
N PRO A 183 -12.29 0.89 9.72
CA PRO A 183 -11.55 0.72 8.48
C PRO A 183 -10.67 1.93 8.17
N ILE A 184 -9.53 1.66 7.51
CA ILE A 184 -8.65 2.68 6.97
C ILE A 184 -8.56 2.50 5.47
N ILE A 185 -8.75 3.59 4.72
CA ILE A 185 -8.62 3.65 3.27
C ILE A 185 -7.27 4.34 2.96
N PRO A 186 -6.20 3.59 2.70
CA PRO A 186 -4.91 4.16 2.38
C PRO A 186 -4.84 4.54 0.89
N VAL A 187 -4.46 5.77 0.61
CA VAL A 187 -4.26 6.29 -0.75
C VAL A 187 -2.90 6.98 -0.81
N LYS A 188 -2.15 6.75 -1.88
CA LYS A 188 -0.98 7.58 -2.18
C LYS A 188 -1.41 8.73 -3.07
N ALA A 189 -1.04 9.95 -2.72
CA ALA A 189 -1.42 11.13 -3.49
C ALA A 189 -0.98 11.05 -4.97
N THR A 190 0.14 10.39 -5.26
CA THR A 190 0.62 10.14 -6.63
C THR A 190 -0.33 9.29 -7.47
N GLN A 191 -1.15 8.44 -6.85
CA GLN A 191 -2.15 7.59 -7.54
C GLN A 191 -3.37 8.37 -7.98
N LEU A 192 -3.60 9.56 -7.38
CA LEU A 192 -4.70 10.46 -7.75
C LEU A 192 -4.38 11.30 -8.99
N ILE A 193 -3.13 11.22 -9.50
CA ILE A 193 -2.73 11.89 -10.74
C ILE A 193 -3.08 10.94 -11.88
N GLY A 194 -4.26 11.15 -12.51
CA GLY A 194 -4.73 10.34 -13.63
C GLY A 194 -3.96 10.59 -14.93
N GLU A 195 -4.14 9.73 -15.92
CA GLU A 195 -3.60 9.92 -17.26
C GLU A 195 -4.41 10.96 -18.06
N TYR A 196 -5.68 11.16 -17.69
CA TYR A 196 -6.60 12.09 -18.35
C TYR A 196 -7.05 13.20 -17.42
N VAL A 197 -7.33 14.39 -18.03
CA VAL A 197 -7.85 15.55 -17.31
C VAL A 197 -9.23 15.20 -16.70
N GLY A 198 -9.41 15.54 -15.42
CA GLY A 198 -10.66 15.28 -14.68
C GLY A 198 -10.75 13.90 -14.01
N GLU A 199 -9.87 12.95 -14.34
CA GLU A 199 -9.86 11.61 -13.72
C GLU A 199 -9.52 11.69 -12.22
N GLY A 200 -8.50 12.44 -11.86
CA GLY A 200 -8.08 12.59 -10.47
C GLY A 200 -9.15 13.27 -9.59
N SER A 201 -9.86 14.25 -10.12
CA SER A 201 -10.97 14.88 -9.39
C SER A 201 -12.12 13.92 -9.13
N ARG A 202 -12.42 13.03 -10.09
CA ARG A 202 -13.41 11.98 -9.92
C ARG A 202 -12.98 10.97 -8.89
N GLN A 203 -11.70 10.53 -8.94
CA GLN A 203 -11.15 9.59 -7.95
C GLN A 203 -11.22 10.14 -6.51
N ILE A 204 -11.02 11.44 -6.33
CA ILE A 204 -11.21 12.10 -5.02
C ILE A 204 -12.67 11.99 -4.58
N HIS A 205 -13.62 12.30 -5.46
CA HIS A 205 -15.04 12.21 -5.15
C HIS A 205 -15.45 10.78 -4.77
N ASP A 206 -15.10 9.80 -5.61
CA ASP A 206 -15.39 8.38 -5.39
C ASP A 206 -14.75 7.87 -4.06
N LEU A 207 -13.55 8.36 -3.72
CA LEU A 207 -12.88 8.06 -2.44
C LEU A 207 -13.70 8.52 -1.24
N TYR A 208 -14.22 9.75 -1.26
CA TYR A 208 -15.00 10.30 -0.16
C TYR A 208 -16.43 9.71 -0.09
N GLU A 209 -17.06 9.37 -1.22
CA GLU A 209 -18.32 8.61 -1.23
C GLU A 209 -18.14 7.24 -0.59
N ARG A 210 -17.09 6.51 -0.99
CA ARG A 210 -16.77 5.21 -0.37
C ARG A 210 -16.48 5.34 1.13
N ALA A 211 -15.84 6.42 1.56
CA ALA A 211 -15.58 6.65 2.98
C ALA A 211 -16.87 6.92 3.76
N GLU A 212 -17.84 7.59 3.17
CA GLU A 212 -19.15 7.82 3.77
C GLU A 212 -19.93 6.51 3.97
N GLU A 213 -19.86 5.59 3.00
CA GLU A 213 -20.45 4.26 3.10
C GLU A 213 -19.81 3.40 4.20
N LEU A 214 -18.51 3.60 4.46
CA LEU A 214 -17.74 2.85 5.45
C LEU A 214 -17.66 3.51 6.82
N ALA A 215 -18.29 4.68 7.00
CA ALA A 215 -18.20 5.44 8.25
C ALA A 215 -18.74 4.67 9.47
N PRO A 216 -18.04 4.72 10.63
CA PRO A 216 -16.85 5.52 10.89
C PRO A 216 -15.57 4.93 10.26
N CYS A 217 -14.76 5.78 9.62
CA CYS A 217 -13.54 5.33 8.93
C CYS A 217 -12.46 6.42 8.87
N ILE A 218 -11.26 6.01 8.47
CA ILE A 218 -10.12 6.90 8.22
C ILE A 218 -9.76 6.88 6.73
N ILE A 219 -9.71 8.04 6.09
CA ILE A 219 -9.01 8.23 4.81
C ILE A 219 -7.57 8.63 5.14
N PHE A 220 -6.59 7.86 4.68
CA PHE A 220 -5.18 8.17 4.87
C PHE A 220 -4.51 8.48 3.54
N ILE A 221 -4.20 9.77 3.29
CA ILE A 221 -3.56 10.25 2.06
C ILE A 221 -2.06 10.42 2.35
N ASP A 222 -1.26 9.48 1.86
CA ASP A 222 0.20 9.54 2.03
C ASP A 222 0.86 10.39 0.95
N GLU A 223 1.94 11.09 1.31
CA GLU A 223 2.69 11.97 0.42
C GLU A 223 1.81 13.05 -0.25
N ILE A 224 0.91 13.67 0.53
CA ILE A 224 -0.04 14.68 0.02
C ILE A 224 0.66 15.85 -0.69
N ASP A 225 1.91 16.12 -0.37
CA ASP A 225 2.76 17.10 -1.05
C ASP A 225 3.01 16.75 -2.52
N ALA A 226 2.79 15.52 -2.98
CA ALA A 226 2.89 15.17 -4.39
C ALA A 226 1.83 15.87 -5.27
N ILE A 227 0.65 16.16 -4.72
CA ILE A 227 -0.43 16.89 -5.42
C ILE A 227 -0.60 18.32 -4.91
N ALA A 228 -0.39 18.55 -3.63
CA ALA A 228 -0.69 19.80 -2.93
C ALA A 228 0.56 20.65 -2.65
N LEU A 229 1.52 20.72 -3.59
CA LEU A 229 2.64 21.65 -3.51
C LEU A 229 2.17 23.10 -3.66
N ASP A 230 2.82 24.04 -2.96
CA ASP A 230 2.62 25.48 -3.14
C ASP A 230 2.84 25.84 -4.62
N ARG A 231 1.92 26.62 -5.17
CA ARG A 231 1.91 27.08 -6.57
C ARG A 231 3.20 27.77 -7.02
N LYS A 232 4.00 28.24 -6.08
CA LYS A 232 5.34 28.80 -6.35
C LYS A 232 6.36 27.75 -6.82
N PHE A 233 6.11 26.46 -6.53
CA PHE A 233 6.98 25.35 -6.87
C PHE A 233 6.42 24.46 -7.98
N GLN A 234 5.22 24.76 -8.48
CA GLN A 234 4.59 24.03 -9.59
C GLN A 234 4.75 24.81 -10.90
N GLU A 235 5.37 24.17 -11.89
CA GLU A 235 5.05 24.45 -13.29
C GLU A 235 3.63 23.90 -13.49
N LEU A 236 2.67 24.82 -13.62
CA LEU A 236 1.23 24.59 -13.58
C LEU A 236 0.77 23.49 -14.56
N ARG A 237 0.63 22.28 -14.09
CA ARG A 237 -0.22 21.27 -14.75
C ARG A 237 -1.65 21.53 -14.31
N GLY A 238 -2.53 21.81 -15.26
CA GLY A 238 -3.94 22.14 -14.98
C GLY A 238 -4.69 21.01 -14.25
N ASP A 239 -4.35 19.77 -14.53
CA ASP A 239 -4.87 18.54 -13.91
C ASP A 239 -4.67 18.51 -12.38
N VAL A 240 -3.47 18.88 -11.92
CA VAL A 240 -3.15 18.90 -10.48
C VAL A 240 -3.97 19.96 -9.73
N VAL A 241 -4.22 21.11 -10.36
CA VAL A 241 -5.05 22.17 -9.77
C VAL A 241 -6.50 21.70 -9.56
N GLU A 242 -7.04 20.93 -10.51
CA GLU A 242 -8.38 20.36 -10.39
C GLU A 242 -8.46 19.34 -9.24
N ILE A 243 -7.47 18.48 -9.10
CA ILE A 243 -7.38 17.49 -8.00
C ILE A 243 -7.35 18.20 -6.65
N VAL A 244 -6.51 19.24 -6.53
CA VAL A 244 -6.41 20.03 -5.28
C VAL A 244 -7.74 20.71 -4.94
N ASN A 245 -8.41 21.28 -5.92
CA ASN A 245 -9.71 21.93 -5.69
C ASN A 245 -10.79 20.90 -5.31
N ALA A 246 -10.81 19.72 -5.93
CA ALA A 246 -11.70 18.63 -5.56
C ALA A 246 -11.45 18.19 -4.12
N LEU A 247 -10.17 17.99 -3.74
CA LEU A 247 -9.80 17.62 -2.38
C LEU A 247 -10.26 18.66 -1.35
N ILE A 248 -10.01 19.95 -1.61
CA ILE A 248 -10.47 21.05 -0.73
C ILE A 248 -11.99 21.02 -0.58
N THR A 249 -12.72 20.82 -1.68
CA THR A 249 -14.19 20.77 -1.66
C THR A 249 -14.70 19.62 -0.81
N GLU A 250 -14.10 18.44 -0.95
CA GLU A 250 -14.48 17.27 -0.17
C GLU A 250 -14.13 17.44 1.32
N MET A 251 -12.97 18.01 1.64
CA MET A 251 -12.59 18.29 3.02
C MET A 251 -13.53 19.31 3.68
N ASP A 252 -13.97 20.32 2.94
CA ASP A 252 -14.96 21.31 3.44
C ASP A 252 -16.34 20.66 3.65
N GLY A 253 -16.72 19.68 2.81
CA GLY A 253 -17.97 18.91 2.92
C GLY A 253 -18.04 17.92 4.06
N LEU A 254 -16.92 17.61 4.73
CA LEU A 254 -16.87 16.63 5.82
C LEU A 254 -17.71 17.00 7.06
N SER A 255 -18.11 18.26 7.20
CA SER A 255 -19.02 18.68 8.29
C SER A 255 -20.33 17.91 8.29
N ASP A 256 -20.79 17.49 7.13
CA ASP A 256 -22.05 16.80 6.92
C ASP A 256 -21.89 15.27 6.93
N ARG A 257 -20.65 14.77 6.78
CA ARG A 257 -20.30 13.34 6.78
C ARG A 257 -19.87 12.90 8.17
N LYS A 258 -20.75 12.21 8.88
CA LYS A 258 -20.50 11.76 10.24
C LYS A 258 -19.51 10.60 10.28
N GLY A 259 -18.47 10.73 11.11
CA GLY A 259 -17.55 9.62 11.40
C GLY A 259 -16.41 9.44 10.38
N VAL A 260 -16.28 10.28 9.36
CA VAL A 260 -15.13 10.24 8.45
C VAL A 260 -14.01 11.15 8.98
N CYS A 261 -12.78 10.62 9.05
CA CYS A 261 -11.58 11.36 9.41
C CYS A 261 -10.55 11.27 8.28
N THR A 262 -10.15 12.42 7.72
CA THR A 262 -9.09 12.51 6.72
C THR A 262 -7.76 12.81 7.39
N ILE A 263 -6.77 11.94 7.18
CA ILE A 263 -5.40 12.12 7.66
C ILE A 263 -4.49 12.29 6.44
N GLY A 264 -3.97 13.51 6.23
CA GLY A 264 -2.91 13.77 5.27
C GLY A 264 -1.53 13.50 5.86
N SER A 265 -0.59 12.98 5.08
CA SER A 265 0.80 12.77 5.50
C SER A 265 1.76 13.50 4.57
N THR A 266 2.70 14.25 5.12
CA THR A 266 3.74 14.93 4.34
C THR A 266 5.11 14.89 5.02
N ASN A 267 6.15 14.85 4.21
CA ASN A 267 7.53 15.03 4.68
C ASN A 267 7.98 16.51 4.59
N ARG A 268 7.21 17.37 3.91
CA ARG A 268 7.59 18.75 3.56
C ARG A 268 6.47 19.74 3.84
N ILE A 269 6.13 19.94 5.10
CA ILE A 269 5.02 20.85 5.48
C ILE A 269 5.17 22.29 4.94
N GLN A 270 6.43 22.77 4.78
CA GLN A 270 6.70 24.11 4.27
C GLN A 270 6.40 24.26 2.77
N SER A 271 6.36 23.14 2.05
CA SER A 271 6.08 23.11 0.60
C SER A 271 4.61 22.90 0.29
N LEU A 272 3.77 22.68 1.31
CA LEU A 272 2.35 22.42 1.13
C LEU A 272 1.60 23.72 0.79
N ASP A 273 0.67 23.63 -0.17
CA ASP A 273 -0.21 24.76 -0.54
C ASP A 273 -0.96 25.27 0.70
N PRO A 274 -0.88 26.59 1.00
CA PRO A 274 -1.53 27.18 2.17
C PRO A 274 -3.04 26.95 2.20
N ALA A 275 -3.71 26.87 1.04
CA ALA A 275 -5.15 26.63 0.98
C ALA A 275 -5.48 25.21 1.45
N VAL A 276 -4.70 24.20 1.03
CA VAL A 276 -4.85 22.81 1.50
C VAL A 276 -4.51 22.72 2.98
N ARG A 277 -3.37 23.29 3.39
CA ARG A 277 -2.93 23.26 4.79
C ARG A 277 -3.96 23.87 5.74
N SER A 278 -4.64 24.95 5.33
CA SER A 278 -5.66 25.62 6.15
C SER A 278 -6.94 24.79 6.36
N ARG A 279 -7.12 23.69 5.65
CA ARG A 279 -8.24 22.75 5.83
C ARG A 279 -7.96 21.68 6.89
N PHE A 280 -6.71 21.53 7.30
CA PHE A 280 -6.36 20.66 8.42
C PHE A 280 -6.55 21.41 9.74
N GLU A 281 -7.44 20.90 10.58
CA GLU A 281 -7.78 21.46 11.91
C GLU A 281 -6.68 21.20 12.93
N GLU A 282 -5.99 20.04 12.78
CA GLU A 282 -4.93 19.60 13.67
C GLU A 282 -3.66 19.24 12.89
N GLU A 283 -2.53 19.77 13.33
CA GLU A 283 -1.21 19.37 12.85
C GLU A 283 -0.51 18.52 13.90
N ILE A 284 -0.07 17.35 13.51
CA ILE A 284 0.65 16.39 14.36
C ILE A 284 2.07 16.24 13.86
N SER A 285 3.02 16.75 14.63
CA SER A 285 4.44 16.69 14.30
C SER A 285 5.05 15.37 14.72
N PHE A 286 5.80 14.77 13.80
CA PHE A 286 6.64 13.60 14.03
C PHE A 286 8.10 14.04 14.07
N VAL A 287 8.84 13.53 15.03
CA VAL A 287 10.26 13.84 15.24
C VAL A 287 11.11 12.58 15.02
N LEU A 288 12.38 12.78 14.74
CA LEU A 288 13.33 11.66 14.74
C LEU A 288 13.42 11.08 16.17
N PRO A 289 13.64 9.76 16.28
CA PRO A 289 13.77 9.11 17.58
C PRO A 289 14.98 9.64 18.33
N ASP A 290 14.83 9.84 19.63
CA ASP A 290 15.96 10.14 20.52
C ASP A 290 16.80 8.87 20.79
N THR A 291 17.86 9.01 21.59
CA THR A 291 18.78 7.90 21.86
C THR A 291 18.09 6.73 22.59
N ASP A 292 17.15 7.04 23.50
CA ASP A 292 16.42 6.03 24.26
C ASP A 292 15.38 5.33 23.36
N ASP A 293 14.77 6.08 22.46
CA ASP A 293 13.86 5.53 21.45
C ASP A 293 14.61 4.65 20.45
N VAL A 294 15.81 5.08 20.00
CA VAL A 294 16.68 4.25 19.13
C VAL A 294 17.02 2.94 19.83
N GLU A 295 17.41 2.97 21.13
CA GLU A 295 17.70 1.75 21.88
C GLU A 295 16.49 0.80 21.91
N LYS A 296 15.27 1.33 22.17
CA LYS A 296 14.05 0.53 22.17
C LYS A 296 13.71 -0.04 20.79
N ILE A 297 13.85 0.76 19.71
CA ILE A 297 13.65 0.30 18.34
C ILE A 297 14.60 -0.85 18.00
N LEU A 298 15.88 -0.73 18.37
CA LEU A 298 16.86 -1.78 18.16
C LEU A 298 16.48 -3.06 18.92
N ILE A 299 16.17 -2.98 20.20
CA ILE A 299 15.80 -4.15 21.03
C ILE A 299 14.57 -4.85 20.46
N LEU A 300 13.52 -4.08 20.11
CA LEU A 300 12.29 -4.64 19.52
C LEU A 300 12.58 -5.45 18.25
N ASN A 301 13.37 -4.90 17.34
CA ASN A 301 13.68 -5.57 16.08
C ASN A 301 14.65 -6.74 16.24
N LEU A 302 15.68 -6.59 17.07
CA LEU A 302 16.65 -7.65 17.33
C LEU A 302 16.01 -8.92 17.94
N ASN A 303 14.98 -8.75 18.76
CA ASN A 303 14.21 -9.87 19.31
C ASN A 303 13.44 -10.68 18.24
N THR A 304 13.24 -10.13 17.05
CA THR A 304 12.58 -10.81 15.92
C THR A 304 13.55 -11.41 14.91
N PHE A 305 14.86 -11.27 15.15
CA PHE A 305 15.87 -11.78 14.24
C PHE A 305 15.86 -13.32 14.19
N PRO A 306 15.98 -13.92 13.00
CA PRO A 306 16.08 -15.38 12.83
C PRO A 306 17.42 -15.93 13.29
N LEU A 307 18.46 -15.09 13.40
CA LEU A 307 19.78 -15.43 13.89
C LEU A 307 20.07 -14.71 15.21
N PRO A 308 20.75 -15.34 16.17
CA PRO A 308 21.19 -14.66 17.37
C PRO A 308 22.19 -13.54 17.03
N VAL A 309 22.26 -12.54 17.89
CA VAL A 309 23.21 -11.42 17.75
C VAL A 309 24.40 -11.67 18.67
N ASP A 310 25.59 -11.28 18.21
CA ASP A 310 26.83 -11.35 18.97
C ASP A 310 26.67 -10.72 20.37
N SER A 311 27.06 -11.42 21.40
CA SER A 311 27.05 -10.92 22.77
C SER A 311 27.95 -9.69 22.99
N ALA A 312 28.92 -9.46 22.11
CA ALA A 312 29.75 -8.27 22.10
C ALA A 312 29.03 -7.01 21.57
N PHE A 313 27.87 -7.16 20.89
CA PHE A 313 27.10 -6.02 20.39
C PHE A 313 26.43 -5.25 21.51
N ASN A 314 26.93 -4.04 21.75
CA ASN A 314 26.39 -3.17 22.78
C ASN A 314 25.34 -2.22 22.23
N VAL A 315 24.06 -2.60 22.36
CA VAL A 315 22.90 -1.83 21.86
C VAL A 315 22.92 -0.39 22.39
N LYS A 316 23.25 -0.20 23.66
CA LYS A 316 23.27 1.13 24.30
C LYS A 316 24.39 2.03 23.78
N HIS A 317 25.54 1.47 23.42
CA HIS A 317 26.61 2.22 22.76
C HIS A 317 26.21 2.56 21.33
N PHE A 318 25.71 1.60 20.61
CA PHE A 318 25.30 1.74 19.22
C PHE A 318 24.13 2.75 19.05
N SER A 319 23.18 2.80 19.98
CA SER A 319 22.08 3.76 19.93
C SER A 319 22.55 5.23 19.95
N LYS A 320 23.64 5.52 20.68
CA LYS A 320 24.25 6.85 20.69
C LYS A 320 24.89 7.21 19.36
N GLU A 321 25.53 6.24 18.72
CA GLU A 321 26.15 6.44 17.41
C GLU A 321 25.12 6.56 16.28
N ALA A 322 23.98 5.89 16.42
CA ALA A 322 22.87 5.91 15.48
C ALA A 322 21.87 7.05 15.74
N ALA A 323 22.17 7.95 16.69
CA ALA A 323 21.33 9.10 16.98
C ALA A 323 21.12 9.97 15.72
N GLY A 324 19.87 10.45 15.52
CA GLY A 324 19.50 11.27 14.38
C GLY A 324 19.05 10.46 13.14
N LEU A 325 19.08 9.13 13.19
CA LEU A 325 18.53 8.27 12.13
C LEU A 325 17.04 8.06 12.35
N SER A 326 16.31 7.88 11.25
CA SER A 326 14.90 7.51 11.32
C SER A 326 14.71 6.03 11.68
N GLY A 327 13.54 5.66 12.20
CA GLY A 327 13.21 4.27 12.47
C GLY A 327 13.34 3.38 11.23
N ARG A 328 12.98 3.90 10.04
CA ARG A 328 13.17 3.19 8.76
C ARG A 328 14.65 2.98 8.42
N ASP A 329 15.50 4.00 8.63
CA ASP A 329 16.93 3.84 8.37
C ASP A 329 17.56 2.80 9.29
N LEU A 330 17.16 2.79 10.58
CA LEU A 330 17.60 1.78 11.53
C LEU A 330 17.20 0.36 11.09
N THR A 331 15.94 0.16 10.72
CA THR A 331 15.44 -1.18 10.36
C THR A 331 15.91 -1.64 8.99
N ASP A 332 15.73 -0.83 7.94
CA ASP A 332 15.95 -1.26 6.55
C ASP A 332 17.41 -1.17 6.14
N LYS A 333 18.14 -0.12 6.59
CA LYS A 333 19.52 0.13 6.14
C LYS A 333 20.58 -0.42 7.08
N ILE A 334 20.26 -0.58 8.37
CA ILE A 334 21.25 -1.10 9.33
C ILE A 334 20.92 -2.54 9.70
N LEU A 335 19.79 -2.78 10.39
CA LEU A 335 19.48 -4.09 10.93
C LEU A 335 19.33 -5.15 9.84
N LYS A 336 18.57 -4.84 8.80
CA LYS A 336 18.36 -5.73 7.66
C LYS A 336 19.65 -5.99 6.88
N THR A 337 20.49 -4.98 6.69
CA THR A 337 21.78 -5.13 6.00
C THR A 337 22.73 -6.03 6.80
N ALA A 338 22.84 -5.83 8.12
CA ALA A 338 23.67 -6.65 8.98
C ALA A 338 23.21 -8.12 9.01
N LEU A 339 21.89 -8.34 9.10
CA LEU A 339 21.30 -9.68 9.06
C LEU A 339 21.55 -10.37 7.70
N HIS A 340 21.29 -9.69 6.59
CA HIS A 340 21.50 -10.25 5.24
C HIS A 340 22.96 -10.63 5.01
N ARG A 341 23.90 -9.81 5.51
CA ARG A 341 25.31 -10.11 5.41
C ARG A 341 25.67 -11.39 6.17
N ALA A 342 25.17 -11.55 7.40
CA ALA A 342 25.38 -12.76 8.16
C ALA A 342 24.83 -14.02 7.45
N ILE A 343 23.66 -13.91 6.83
CA ILE A 343 23.06 -15.00 6.04
C ILE A 343 23.88 -15.33 4.80
N ILE A 344 24.37 -14.33 4.07
CA ILE A 344 25.19 -14.52 2.85
C ILE A 344 26.53 -15.15 3.17
N GLU A 345 27.12 -14.82 4.32
CA GLU A 345 28.41 -15.36 4.78
C GLU A 345 28.26 -16.70 5.55
N ASP A 346 27.03 -17.31 5.56
CA ASP A 346 26.68 -18.56 6.25
C ASP A 346 27.06 -18.57 7.74
N GLU A 347 26.95 -17.40 8.39
CA GLU A 347 27.25 -17.25 9.81
C GLU A 347 26.12 -17.77 10.70
N THR A 348 26.46 -18.28 11.87
CA THR A 348 25.50 -18.79 12.85
C THR A 348 24.91 -17.69 13.76
N TYR A 349 25.49 -16.49 13.72
CA TYR A 349 25.05 -15.31 14.46
C TYR A 349 25.42 -14.03 13.71
N VAL A 350 24.76 -12.91 14.03
CA VAL A 350 25.05 -11.61 13.44
C VAL A 350 26.15 -10.91 14.22
N LYS A 351 27.31 -10.69 13.57
CA LYS A 351 28.48 -10.06 14.21
C LYS A 351 28.26 -8.57 14.46
N ALA A 352 28.83 -8.06 15.55
CA ALA A 352 28.77 -6.63 15.90
C ALA A 352 29.33 -5.72 14.79
N GLU A 353 30.42 -6.15 14.12
CA GLU A 353 31.05 -5.41 13.01
C GLU A 353 30.14 -5.16 11.81
N TYR A 354 29.11 -5.99 11.58
CA TYR A 354 28.17 -5.82 10.48
C TYR A 354 27.25 -4.62 10.70
N PHE A 355 26.82 -4.39 11.94
CA PHE A 355 26.04 -3.20 12.30
C PHE A 355 26.88 -1.93 12.19
N GLU A 356 28.13 -1.94 12.66
CA GLU A 356 29.06 -0.81 12.59
C GLU A 356 29.41 -0.47 11.15
N SER A 357 29.66 -1.47 10.29
CA SER A 357 29.90 -1.31 8.88
C SER A 357 28.70 -0.67 8.18
N ALA A 358 27.48 -1.20 8.39
CA ALA A 358 26.26 -0.66 7.81
C ALA A 358 26.01 0.80 8.24
N LEU A 359 26.25 1.11 9.52
CA LEU A 359 26.13 2.49 10.02
C LEU A 359 27.16 3.43 9.36
N SER A 360 28.41 2.96 9.21
CA SER A 360 29.48 3.76 8.59
C SER A 360 29.20 4.03 7.11
N GLU A 361 28.66 3.06 6.38
CA GLU A 361 28.24 3.21 4.99
C GLU A 361 27.09 4.20 4.85
N LEU A 362 26.09 4.09 5.72
CA LEU A 362 24.96 5.02 5.73
C LEU A 362 25.41 6.46 6.00
N LYS A 363 26.33 6.67 6.94
CA LYS A 363 26.88 8.01 7.21
C LYS A 363 27.73 8.58 6.08
N LYS A 364 28.37 7.73 5.27
CA LYS A 364 29.12 8.16 4.07
C LYS A 364 28.21 8.52 2.89
N THR A 365 27.07 7.82 2.75
CA THR A 365 26.11 7.99 1.64
C THR A 365 24.98 8.97 1.98
N GLY A 366 24.86 9.40 3.23
CA GLY A 366 23.87 10.38 3.67
C GLY A 366 24.01 11.69 2.89
N PRO A 367 22.91 12.44 2.66
CA PRO A 367 22.95 13.70 1.91
C PRO A 367 23.97 14.63 2.58
N LYS A 368 25.04 14.95 1.85
CA LYS A 368 25.84 16.13 2.19
C LYS A 368 24.90 17.30 2.15
N ASP A 369 24.80 18.03 3.25
CA ASP A 369 23.93 19.19 3.44
C ASP A 369 23.79 20.03 2.16
N GLU A 370 22.68 19.86 1.42
CA GLU A 370 22.26 20.80 0.39
C GLU A 370 21.62 22.07 0.98
N CYS A 371 21.63 22.22 2.30
CA CYS A 371 21.05 23.37 3.00
C CYS A 371 21.92 24.62 3.07
N GLN A 372 23.10 24.68 2.41
CA GLN A 372 23.96 25.87 2.46
C GLN A 372 24.10 26.68 1.17
N GLN A 373 23.33 26.38 0.09
CA GLN A 373 23.48 27.12 -1.17
C GLN A 373 22.32 28.03 -1.58
N PHE A 374 21.36 28.31 -0.69
CA PHE A 374 20.25 29.24 -1.01
C PHE A 374 20.20 30.49 -0.14
N TYR A 375 21.32 30.97 0.37
CA TYR A 375 21.46 32.31 0.91
C TYR A 375 22.74 32.96 0.36
N VAL A 376 22.67 33.45 -0.87
CA VAL A 376 23.44 34.63 -1.37
C VAL A 376 22.53 35.41 -2.29
#